data_2f99c4bc25bb6cc52133d946c73ab585
#
_entry.id   2f99c4bc25bb6cc52133d946c73ab585
#
_cell.length_a   1.000
_cell.length_b   1.000
_cell.length_c   1.000
_cell.angle_alpha   90.00
_cell.angle_beta   90.00
_cell.angle_gamma   90.00
#
_symmetry.space_group_name_H-M   'P 1'
#
loop_
_entity.id
_entity.type
_entity.pdbx_description
1 polymer ?
#
loop_
_entity_poly.entity_id
_entity_poly.type
_entity_poly.pdbx_seq_one_letter_code
_entity_poly.pdbx_strand_id
1 'polypeptide(L)'
;MNLPVAFEEKMKELLGEEYEEYIACYEEPRYYGLRVNTEKISVEEFENICPFEITPVPWIKNGFYYDGEKVSPAKHPYYFAGLYYLQEPSAMTPASRLPVEPGDKVLDVCAAPGGKATELGAKLHGKGVLIANDISSSRAKGLLKNIEVFGIGNVLVLSEEPGKLESYFPEYFDKILIDAPCSGEGMFRKDKKMVKAWEEHGPEFFSNLQRNIILQAARMLKPGGMLLYSTCTFDSRENERIIEHLIKNYPEFRILDMEPYEGFCPGIPEVTEQKDPELLKTVRIFPHKMKGEGHYLALLQKGDPERSGELNMKKKSGRIPEDLAEFMKKVSWDLDASRLDVHGERIYYMPEGLPDVRGIRFLRTGLLLGELKKNRFEPSQAFAMCLKKEEYEQCIDLSASDERVTRYLKGETLDVEELVDRKAKGWYLFCVDGYPLGWGKLAGGMLKNKYLPGWRLC
;
A
#
# COMPACT_ATOMS: atom_id res chain seq x y z
N MET A 1 4.27 -29.30 -11.35
CA MET A 1 4.67 -28.07 -12.10
C MET A 1 6.08 -28.28 -12.65
N ASN A 2 6.42 -27.84 -13.89
CA ASN A 2 7.81 -27.94 -14.37
C ASN A 2 8.60 -26.73 -13.84
N LEU A 3 9.53 -26.98 -12.94
CA LEU A 3 10.45 -26.00 -12.41
C LEU A 3 11.79 -26.04 -13.15
N PRO A 4 12.54 -24.93 -13.26
CA PRO A 4 13.88 -24.94 -13.86
C PRO A 4 14.84 -25.85 -13.07
N VAL A 5 15.60 -26.68 -13.75
CA VAL A 5 16.54 -27.63 -13.11
C VAL A 5 17.53 -26.89 -12.18
N ALA A 6 18.09 -25.77 -12.63
CA ALA A 6 19.02 -24.98 -11.83
C ALA A 6 18.37 -24.40 -10.54
N PHE A 7 17.06 -24.11 -10.57
CA PHE A 7 16.33 -23.71 -9.37
C PHE A 7 16.16 -24.89 -8.40
N GLU A 8 15.77 -26.07 -8.90
CA GLU A 8 15.62 -27.26 -8.07
C GLU A 8 16.94 -27.67 -7.42
N GLU A 9 18.05 -27.67 -8.17
CA GLU A 9 19.38 -27.96 -7.63
C GLU A 9 19.77 -27.00 -6.51
N LYS A 10 19.58 -25.71 -6.72
CA LYS A 10 19.81 -24.68 -5.70
C LYS A 10 18.94 -24.89 -4.46
N MET A 11 17.67 -25.20 -4.61
CA MET A 11 16.78 -25.42 -3.46
C MET A 11 17.13 -26.70 -2.70
N LYS A 12 17.62 -27.75 -3.36
CA LYS A 12 18.17 -28.95 -2.70
C LYS A 12 19.40 -28.62 -1.86
N GLU A 13 20.30 -27.79 -2.37
CA GLU A 13 21.46 -27.33 -1.62
C GLU A 13 21.07 -26.45 -0.42
N LEU A 14 20.10 -25.53 -0.62
CA LEU A 14 19.64 -24.59 0.39
C LEU A 14 18.90 -25.28 1.55
N LEU A 15 18.03 -26.23 1.25
CA LEU A 15 17.10 -26.83 2.21
C LEU A 15 17.55 -28.21 2.73
N GLY A 16 18.46 -28.88 2.03
CA GLY A 16 18.94 -30.22 2.44
C GLY A 16 17.77 -31.20 2.63
N GLU A 17 17.65 -31.74 3.83
CA GLU A 17 16.61 -32.72 4.18
C GLU A 17 15.17 -32.17 4.08
N GLU A 18 14.97 -30.86 4.19
CA GLU A 18 13.65 -30.21 4.09
C GLU A 18 13.16 -30.04 2.64
N TYR A 19 13.99 -30.35 1.63
CA TYR A 19 13.63 -30.15 0.23
C TYR A 19 12.38 -30.92 -0.19
N GLU A 20 12.20 -32.14 0.27
CA GLU A 20 11.04 -32.97 -0.09
C GLU A 20 9.73 -32.39 0.45
N GLU A 21 9.74 -31.82 1.66
CA GLU A 21 8.60 -31.12 2.23
C GLU A 21 8.30 -29.83 1.46
N TYR A 22 9.35 -29.09 1.09
CA TYR A 22 9.22 -27.86 0.31
C TYR A 22 8.58 -28.11 -1.06
N ILE A 23 9.08 -29.11 -1.81
CA ILE A 23 8.60 -29.37 -3.16
C ILE A 23 7.17 -29.94 -3.15
N ALA A 24 6.77 -30.65 -2.11
CA ALA A 24 5.41 -31.14 -1.94
C ALA A 24 4.38 -30.01 -1.90
N CYS A 25 4.73 -28.82 -1.38
CA CYS A 25 3.85 -27.66 -1.35
C CYS A 25 3.40 -27.18 -2.75
N TYR A 26 4.12 -27.53 -3.81
CA TYR A 26 3.75 -27.16 -5.17
C TYR A 26 2.53 -27.92 -5.71
N GLU A 27 2.17 -29.03 -5.09
CA GLU A 27 0.96 -29.81 -5.39
C GLU A 27 -0.23 -29.42 -4.51
N GLU A 28 -0.03 -28.58 -3.48
CA GLU A 28 -1.07 -28.11 -2.57
C GLU A 28 -1.82 -26.90 -3.14
N PRO A 29 -3.11 -26.70 -2.76
CA PRO A 29 -3.85 -25.49 -3.07
C PRO A 29 -3.17 -24.24 -2.49
N ARG A 30 -3.30 -23.11 -3.21
CA ARG A 30 -2.81 -21.82 -2.73
C ARG A 30 -3.62 -21.31 -1.56
N TYR A 31 -2.98 -20.55 -0.69
CA TYR A 31 -3.66 -19.80 0.36
C TYR A 31 -4.12 -18.43 -0.17
N TYR A 32 -5.35 -18.08 0.15
CA TYR A 32 -5.93 -16.78 -0.19
C TYR A 32 -6.00 -15.94 1.07
N GLY A 33 -5.59 -14.68 0.96
CA GLY A 33 -5.57 -13.76 2.10
C GLY A 33 -6.23 -12.43 1.77
N LEU A 34 -6.77 -11.82 2.80
CA LEU A 34 -7.20 -10.42 2.81
C LEU A 34 -6.59 -9.71 4.02
N ARG A 35 -6.38 -8.41 3.88
CA ARG A 35 -5.85 -7.56 4.94
C ARG A 35 -6.79 -6.39 5.17
N VAL A 36 -7.26 -6.24 6.41
CA VAL A 36 -8.18 -5.18 6.84
C VAL A 36 -7.52 -3.81 6.72
N ASN A 37 -8.26 -2.83 6.22
CA ASN A 37 -7.85 -1.43 6.17
C ASN A 37 -8.15 -0.75 7.50
N THR A 38 -7.15 -0.66 8.37
CA THR A 38 -7.27 -0.08 9.71
C THR A 38 -7.45 1.45 9.72
N GLU A 39 -7.34 2.12 8.57
CA GLU A 39 -7.74 3.52 8.43
C GLU A 39 -9.26 3.70 8.46
N LYS A 40 -10.02 2.71 7.99
CA LYS A 40 -11.48 2.79 7.85
C LYS A 40 -12.26 2.02 8.89
N ILE A 41 -11.73 0.89 9.35
CA ILE A 41 -12.45 -0.02 10.25
C ILE A 41 -11.45 -0.73 11.17
N SER A 42 -11.81 -0.94 12.43
CA SER A 42 -11.03 -1.79 13.33
C SER A 42 -11.12 -3.27 12.89
N VAL A 43 -10.12 -4.04 13.30
CA VAL A 43 -10.10 -5.49 12.98
C VAL A 43 -11.32 -6.18 13.61
N GLU A 44 -11.63 -5.87 14.86
CA GLU A 44 -12.76 -6.45 15.59
C GLU A 44 -14.11 -6.12 14.93
N GLU A 45 -14.31 -4.86 14.51
CA GLU A 45 -15.52 -4.46 13.79
C GLU A 45 -15.63 -5.18 12.44
N PHE A 46 -14.50 -5.33 11.72
CA PHE A 46 -14.50 -6.05 10.45
C PHE A 46 -14.86 -7.54 10.62
N GLU A 47 -14.34 -8.22 11.65
CA GLU A 47 -14.70 -9.61 11.94
C GLU A 47 -16.21 -9.76 12.19
N ASN A 48 -16.84 -8.79 12.86
CA ASN A 48 -18.27 -8.81 13.15
C ASN A 48 -19.16 -8.61 11.92
N ILE A 49 -18.71 -7.86 10.91
CA ILE A 49 -19.50 -7.55 9.70
C ILE A 49 -19.09 -8.36 8.46
N CYS A 50 -18.01 -9.14 8.56
CA CYS A 50 -17.48 -9.88 7.41
C CYS A 50 -18.53 -10.88 6.89
N PRO A 51 -18.90 -10.83 5.58
CA PRO A 51 -20.00 -11.64 5.04
C PRO A 51 -19.59 -13.07 4.70
N PHE A 52 -18.34 -13.47 4.95
CA PHE A 52 -17.80 -14.80 4.67
C PHE A 52 -16.84 -15.24 5.79
N GLU A 53 -16.62 -16.54 5.88
CA GLU A 53 -15.71 -17.13 6.86
C GLU A 53 -14.27 -16.68 6.62
N ILE A 54 -13.63 -16.19 7.69
CA ILE A 54 -12.24 -15.80 7.73
C ILE A 54 -11.53 -16.43 8.93
N THR A 55 -10.23 -16.68 8.78
CA THR A 55 -9.36 -17.15 9.87
C THR A 55 -8.14 -16.25 9.97
N PRO A 56 -7.68 -15.85 11.16
CA PRO A 56 -6.52 -14.99 11.29
C PRO A 56 -5.26 -15.58 10.65
N VAL A 57 -4.46 -14.72 10.01
CA VAL A 57 -3.07 -15.02 9.66
C VAL A 57 -2.24 -14.78 10.92
N PRO A 58 -1.68 -15.82 11.56
CA PRO A 58 -1.19 -15.71 12.95
C PRO A 58 -0.10 -14.66 13.17
N TRP A 59 0.68 -14.32 12.14
CA TRP A 59 1.77 -13.35 12.21
C TRP A 59 1.42 -11.96 11.67
N ILE A 60 0.15 -11.73 11.23
CA ILE A 60 -0.35 -10.46 10.70
C ILE A 60 -1.58 -10.03 11.48
N LYS A 61 -1.48 -8.97 12.29
CA LYS A 61 -2.54 -8.53 13.21
C LYS A 61 -3.88 -8.21 12.53
N ASN A 62 -3.85 -7.73 11.30
CA ASN A 62 -5.03 -7.36 10.50
C ASN A 62 -5.19 -8.23 9.24
N GLY A 63 -4.51 -9.38 9.18
CA GLY A 63 -4.55 -10.31 8.07
C GLY A 63 -5.42 -11.54 8.34
N PHE A 64 -6.15 -11.98 7.31
CA PHE A 64 -7.01 -13.15 7.39
C PHE A 64 -6.89 -14.04 6.16
N TYR A 65 -7.03 -15.34 6.34
CA TYR A 65 -7.29 -16.30 5.29
C TYR A 65 -8.78 -16.33 4.96
N TYR A 66 -9.10 -16.67 3.72
CA TYR A 66 -10.45 -17.01 3.28
C TYR A 66 -10.41 -18.14 2.26
N ASP A 67 -11.53 -18.84 2.07
CA ASP A 67 -11.67 -19.90 1.08
C ASP A 67 -12.00 -19.31 -0.29
N GLY A 68 -10.97 -19.15 -1.14
CA GLY A 68 -11.13 -18.56 -2.48
C GLY A 68 -11.87 -19.44 -3.50
N GLU A 69 -12.17 -20.70 -3.17
CA GLU A 69 -13.01 -21.56 -3.99
C GLU A 69 -14.50 -21.35 -3.71
N LYS A 70 -14.83 -21.01 -2.45
CA LYS A 70 -16.22 -20.79 -2.02
C LYS A 70 -16.69 -19.35 -2.17
N VAL A 71 -15.78 -18.36 -1.98
CA VAL A 71 -16.15 -16.95 -1.96
C VAL A 71 -15.32 -16.11 -2.90
N SER A 72 -15.89 -15.00 -3.36
CA SER A 72 -15.25 -14.02 -4.24
C SER A 72 -15.24 -12.63 -3.61
N PRO A 73 -14.37 -12.35 -2.62
CA PRO A 73 -14.35 -11.08 -1.89
C PRO A 73 -14.21 -9.86 -2.78
N ALA A 74 -13.52 -9.96 -3.93
CA ALA A 74 -13.38 -8.88 -4.90
C ALA A 74 -14.70 -8.37 -5.52
N LYS A 75 -15.81 -9.12 -5.37
CA LYS A 75 -17.14 -8.73 -5.86
C LYS A 75 -18.03 -8.13 -4.77
N HIS A 76 -17.64 -8.23 -3.50
CA HIS A 76 -18.44 -7.71 -2.39
C HIS A 76 -18.32 -6.17 -2.30
N PRO A 77 -19.42 -5.44 -1.97
CA PRO A 77 -19.39 -3.97 -1.82
C PRO A 77 -18.29 -3.43 -0.90
N TYR A 78 -17.94 -4.14 0.16
CA TYR A 78 -16.86 -3.74 1.09
C TYR A 78 -15.48 -3.68 0.46
N TYR A 79 -15.22 -4.47 -0.59
CA TYR A 79 -14.00 -4.34 -1.37
C TYR A 79 -13.92 -2.98 -2.09
N PHE A 80 -15.04 -2.53 -2.65
CA PHE A 80 -15.15 -1.23 -3.32
C PHE A 80 -15.17 -0.05 -2.32
N ALA A 81 -15.65 -0.28 -1.10
CA ALA A 81 -15.53 0.67 0.01
C ALA A 81 -14.10 0.74 0.58
N GLY A 82 -13.21 -0.16 0.16
CA GLY A 82 -11.81 -0.20 0.59
C GLY A 82 -11.63 -0.68 2.02
N LEU A 83 -12.49 -1.56 2.54
CA LEU A 83 -12.36 -2.11 3.88
C LEU A 83 -11.26 -3.15 4.01
N TYR A 84 -10.85 -3.77 2.91
CA TYR A 84 -9.76 -4.74 2.86
C TYR A 84 -9.05 -4.76 1.51
N TYR A 85 -7.81 -5.24 1.53
CA TYR A 85 -6.97 -5.52 0.37
C TYR A 85 -6.81 -7.04 0.21
N LEU A 86 -6.94 -7.56 -1.01
CA LEU A 86 -6.68 -8.98 -1.30
C LEU A 86 -5.18 -9.17 -1.53
N GLN A 87 -4.52 -9.88 -0.65
CA GLN A 87 -3.08 -10.08 -0.68
C GLN A 87 -2.71 -11.48 -0.24
N GLU A 88 -1.69 -12.04 -0.84
CA GLU A 88 -1.09 -13.29 -0.41
C GLU A 88 -0.51 -13.13 1.01
N PRO A 89 -0.71 -14.09 1.93
CA PRO A 89 -0.37 -13.92 3.34
C PRO A 89 1.08 -13.57 3.63
N SER A 90 2.07 -14.21 2.98
CA SER A 90 3.48 -13.87 3.19
C SER A 90 3.83 -12.47 2.68
N ALA A 91 3.19 -12.01 1.62
CA ALA A 91 3.37 -10.67 1.06
C ALA A 91 2.83 -9.54 1.95
N MET A 92 2.02 -9.85 2.97
CA MET A 92 1.60 -8.88 4.00
C MET A 92 2.73 -8.57 4.99
N THR A 93 3.68 -9.50 5.17
CA THR A 93 4.71 -9.44 6.23
C THR A 93 5.59 -8.19 6.15
N PRO A 94 6.13 -7.77 4.99
CA PRO A 94 7.05 -6.62 4.95
C PRO A 94 6.45 -5.34 5.53
N ALA A 95 5.28 -4.92 5.06
CA ALA A 95 4.63 -3.71 5.55
C ALA A 95 4.15 -3.83 7.01
N SER A 96 3.81 -5.06 7.47
CA SER A 96 3.43 -5.29 8.86
C SER A 96 4.61 -5.13 9.83
N ARG A 97 5.82 -5.52 9.40
CA ARG A 97 7.04 -5.52 10.23
C ARG A 97 7.78 -4.18 10.24
N LEU A 98 7.52 -3.26 9.30
CA LEU A 98 8.04 -1.91 9.38
C LEU A 98 7.22 -1.11 10.41
N PRO A 99 7.85 -0.63 11.52
CA PRO A 99 7.12 0.05 12.61
C PRO A 99 6.84 1.52 12.25
N VAL A 100 5.86 1.73 11.36
CA VAL A 100 5.37 3.05 10.98
C VAL A 100 4.42 3.58 12.05
N GLU A 101 4.59 4.85 12.41
CA GLU A 101 3.78 5.57 13.39
C GLU A 101 3.13 6.82 12.77
N PRO A 102 1.99 7.27 13.31
CA PRO A 102 1.37 8.53 12.87
C PRO A 102 2.32 9.71 12.97
N GLY A 103 2.53 10.41 11.86
CA GLY A 103 3.47 11.54 11.76
C GLY A 103 4.77 11.20 11.03
N ASP A 104 5.09 9.93 10.81
CA ASP A 104 6.27 9.52 10.06
C ASP A 104 6.23 9.99 8.59
N LYS A 105 7.41 10.23 8.05
CA LYS A 105 7.66 10.41 6.61
C LYS A 105 8.11 9.07 6.04
N VAL A 106 7.26 8.44 5.25
CA VAL A 106 7.44 7.08 4.78
C VAL A 106 7.65 7.04 3.27
N LEU A 107 8.63 6.26 2.81
CA LEU A 107 8.84 5.95 1.39
C LEU A 107 8.59 4.46 1.13
N ASP A 108 7.74 4.16 0.15
CA ASP A 108 7.68 2.85 -0.51
C ASP A 108 8.33 3.00 -1.89
N VAL A 109 9.51 2.40 -2.07
CA VAL A 109 10.37 2.63 -3.25
C VAL A 109 9.82 1.97 -4.51
N CYS A 110 9.18 0.79 -4.35
CA CYS A 110 8.67 -0.06 -5.43
C CYS A 110 7.21 -0.45 -5.17
N ALA A 111 6.35 0.56 -4.99
CA ALA A 111 5.06 0.48 -4.33
C ALA A 111 3.96 -0.28 -5.10
N ALA A 112 4.02 -0.35 -6.44
CA ALA A 112 2.93 -0.93 -7.22
C ALA A 112 2.85 -2.46 -7.08
N PRO A 113 1.62 -3.00 -6.99
CA PRO A 113 0.31 -2.38 -7.21
C PRO A 113 -0.32 -1.67 -6.01
N GLY A 114 0.35 -1.59 -4.84
CA GLY A 114 -0.14 -0.84 -3.68
C GLY A 114 -0.46 -1.68 -2.44
N GLY A 115 -0.26 -2.99 -2.48
CA GLY A 115 -0.56 -3.85 -1.34
C GLY A 115 0.22 -3.49 -0.07
N LYS A 116 1.49 -3.10 -0.19
CA LYS A 116 2.31 -2.64 0.94
C LYS A 116 2.10 -1.16 1.23
N ALA A 117 2.05 -0.31 0.17
CA ALA A 117 1.81 1.12 0.30
C ALA A 117 0.49 1.45 1.04
N THR A 118 -0.59 0.69 0.79
CA THR A 118 -1.88 0.89 1.47
C THR A 118 -1.81 0.54 2.96
N GLU A 119 -1.00 -0.44 3.35
CA GLU A 119 -0.75 -0.74 4.77
C GLU A 119 0.05 0.36 5.45
N LEU A 120 1.14 0.82 4.81
CA LEU A 120 1.95 1.92 5.34
C LEU A 120 1.13 3.20 5.51
N GLY A 121 0.28 3.51 4.51
CA GLY A 121 -0.61 4.66 4.56
C GLY A 121 -1.66 4.55 5.66
N ALA A 122 -2.26 3.37 5.87
CA ALA A 122 -3.22 3.14 6.94
C ALA A 122 -2.60 3.34 8.33
N LYS A 123 -1.36 2.86 8.57
CA LYS A 123 -0.63 3.08 9.83
C LYS A 123 -0.36 4.55 10.16
N LEU A 124 -0.33 5.42 9.16
CA LEU A 124 -0.14 6.86 9.36
C LEU A 124 -1.37 7.56 9.93
N HIS A 125 -2.55 6.98 9.82
CA HIS A 125 -3.81 7.57 10.29
C HIS A 125 -3.96 9.05 9.89
N GLY A 126 -3.71 9.35 8.59
CA GLY A 126 -3.80 10.69 8.03
C GLY A 126 -2.73 11.70 8.49
N LYS A 127 -1.79 11.32 9.36
CA LYS A 127 -0.69 12.16 9.86
C LYS A 127 0.63 11.80 9.19
N GLY A 128 1.53 12.79 9.00
CA GLY A 128 2.76 12.57 8.27
C GLY A 128 2.56 12.47 6.76
N VAL A 129 3.41 11.73 6.05
CA VAL A 129 3.33 11.60 4.58
C VAL A 129 3.81 10.24 4.09
N LEU A 130 3.07 9.65 3.14
CA LEU A 130 3.52 8.52 2.35
C LEU A 130 3.98 9.00 0.98
N ILE A 131 5.21 8.65 0.58
CA ILE A 131 5.69 8.75 -0.79
C ILE A 131 5.68 7.33 -1.37
N ALA A 132 4.78 7.06 -2.32
CA ALA A 132 4.65 5.76 -2.97
C ALA A 132 5.15 5.87 -4.41
N ASN A 133 6.27 5.23 -4.72
CA ASN A 133 6.93 5.32 -6.03
C ASN A 133 6.90 4.00 -6.78
N ASP A 134 6.76 4.04 -8.08
CA ASP A 134 7.04 2.92 -8.97
C ASP A 134 7.58 3.42 -10.31
N ILE A 135 8.67 2.85 -10.79
CA ILE A 135 9.29 3.27 -12.05
C ILE A 135 8.35 3.14 -13.26
N SER A 136 7.42 2.18 -13.22
CA SER A 136 6.43 1.94 -14.28
C SER A 136 5.18 2.80 -14.10
N SER A 137 5.00 3.78 -14.98
CA SER A 137 3.82 4.65 -14.95
C SER A 137 2.49 3.90 -15.18
N SER A 138 2.52 2.76 -15.87
CA SER A 138 1.33 1.91 -16.05
C SER A 138 0.96 1.19 -14.74
N ARG A 139 1.95 0.66 -14.01
CA ARG A 139 1.74 0.05 -12.70
C ARG A 139 1.34 1.08 -11.65
N ALA A 140 1.91 2.29 -11.71
CA ALA A 140 1.60 3.39 -10.80
C ALA A 140 0.12 3.87 -10.90
N LYS A 141 -0.56 3.65 -12.04
CA LYS A 141 -2.01 3.89 -12.15
C LYS A 141 -2.84 2.94 -11.28
N GLY A 142 -2.44 1.67 -11.22
CA GLY A 142 -3.05 0.67 -10.31
C GLY A 142 -2.80 1.01 -8.85
N LEU A 143 -1.57 1.42 -8.52
CA LEU A 143 -1.19 1.92 -7.21
C LEU A 143 -2.08 3.11 -6.79
N LEU A 144 -2.22 4.12 -7.65
CA LEU A 144 -3.06 5.29 -7.38
C LEU A 144 -4.51 4.89 -7.07
N LYS A 145 -5.11 4.00 -7.89
CA LYS A 145 -6.47 3.51 -7.63
C LYS A 145 -6.59 2.88 -6.25
N ASN A 146 -5.65 2.02 -5.86
CA ASN A 146 -5.69 1.34 -4.57
C ASN A 146 -5.52 2.31 -3.39
N ILE A 147 -4.62 3.28 -3.50
CA ILE A 147 -4.43 4.37 -2.53
C ILE A 147 -5.73 5.17 -2.34
N GLU A 148 -6.38 5.55 -3.45
CA GLU A 148 -7.64 6.30 -3.41
C GLU A 148 -8.80 5.48 -2.82
N VAL A 149 -8.96 4.20 -3.19
CA VAL A 149 -9.97 3.30 -2.63
C VAL A 149 -9.79 3.15 -1.12
N PHE A 150 -8.55 3.08 -0.65
CA PHE A 150 -8.23 2.97 0.77
C PHE A 150 -8.43 4.26 1.57
N GLY A 151 -8.70 5.39 0.90
CA GLY A 151 -8.93 6.68 1.56
C GLY A 151 -7.65 7.32 2.11
N ILE A 152 -6.48 7.02 1.54
CA ILE A 152 -5.21 7.59 1.98
C ILE A 152 -5.00 8.94 1.29
N GLY A 153 -5.19 10.04 2.05
CA GLY A 153 -5.10 11.40 1.52
C GLY A 153 -3.72 12.06 1.66
N ASN A 154 -2.93 11.66 2.64
CA ASN A 154 -1.60 12.22 2.94
C ASN A 154 -0.49 11.54 2.13
N VAL A 155 -0.64 11.47 0.80
CA VAL A 155 0.21 10.68 -0.10
C VAL A 155 0.69 11.47 -1.31
N LEU A 156 1.90 11.15 -1.79
CA LEU A 156 2.34 11.43 -3.16
C LEU A 156 2.53 10.11 -3.89
N VAL A 157 1.92 9.97 -5.07
CA VAL A 157 2.15 8.82 -5.96
C VAL A 157 3.03 9.26 -7.11
N LEU A 158 4.24 8.70 -7.16
CA LEU A 158 5.29 9.07 -8.10
C LEU A 158 5.49 8.00 -9.18
N SER A 159 6.12 8.39 -10.28
CA SER A 159 6.61 7.47 -11.31
C SER A 159 8.02 7.91 -11.76
N GLU A 160 9.00 7.62 -10.88
CA GLU A 160 10.39 8.03 -11.07
C GLU A 160 11.38 6.90 -10.81
N GLU A 161 12.56 7.03 -11.36
CA GLU A 161 13.70 6.21 -10.98
C GLU A 161 14.12 6.57 -9.54
N PRO A 162 14.38 5.57 -8.66
CA PRO A 162 14.73 5.82 -7.26
C PRO A 162 15.93 6.77 -7.10
N GLY A 163 16.94 6.69 -7.97
CA GLY A 163 18.11 7.57 -7.94
C GLY A 163 17.79 9.05 -8.17
N LYS A 164 16.72 9.37 -8.89
CA LYS A 164 16.30 10.76 -9.05
C LYS A 164 15.69 11.33 -7.76
N LEU A 165 15.09 10.49 -6.92
CA LEU A 165 14.47 10.93 -5.68
C LEU A 165 15.49 11.42 -4.65
N GLU A 166 16.74 10.94 -4.69
CA GLU A 166 17.80 11.30 -3.76
C GLU A 166 18.04 12.82 -3.65
N SER A 167 18.00 13.52 -4.79
CA SER A 167 18.20 14.97 -4.85
C SER A 167 17.06 15.78 -4.22
N TYR A 168 15.89 15.19 -4.09
CA TYR A 168 14.71 15.83 -3.52
C TYR A 168 14.51 15.50 -2.04
N PHE A 169 14.95 14.32 -1.60
CA PHE A 169 14.68 13.77 -0.28
C PHE A 169 15.94 13.32 0.48
N PRO A 170 17.04 14.10 0.49
CA PRO A 170 18.24 13.72 1.25
C PRO A 170 17.93 13.66 2.75
N GLU A 171 18.19 12.50 3.39
CA GLU A 171 17.94 12.27 4.83
C GLU A 171 16.56 12.74 5.31
N TYR A 172 15.54 12.47 4.51
CA TYR A 172 14.18 12.98 4.71
C TYR A 172 13.25 11.98 5.41
N PHE A 173 13.38 10.69 5.12
CA PHE A 173 12.41 9.68 5.56
C PHE A 173 12.75 9.11 6.94
N ASP A 174 11.71 8.92 7.76
CA ASP A 174 11.78 8.19 9.02
C ASP A 174 11.75 6.69 8.77
N LYS A 175 10.98 6.25 7.78
CA LYS A 175 10.81 4.84 7.40
C LYS A 175 10.90 4.67 5.89
N ILE A 176 11.61 3.64 5.44
CA ILE A 176 11.67 3.24 4.03
C ILE A 176 11.34 1.77 3.90
N LEU A 177 10.42 1.44 3.00
CA LEU A 177 10.19 0.08 2.52
C LEU A 177 10.78 -0.09 1.13
N ILE A 178 11.56 -1.15 0.94
CA ILE A 178 12.00 -1.63 -0.36
C ILE A 178 11.45 -3.04 -0.54
N ASP A 179 10.29 -3.15 -1.21
CA ASP A 179 9.84 -4.44 -1.76
C ASP A 179 10.47 -4.58 -3.14
N ALA A 180 11.69 -5.12 -3.17
CA ALA A 180 12.57 -5.00 -4.31
C ALA A 180 12.08 -5.79 -5.54
N PRO A 181 12.26 -5.25 -6.76
CA PRO A 181 12.10 -6.08 -7.95
C PRO A 181 13.09 -7.24 -7.86
N CYS A 182 12.60 -8.48 -7.99
CA CYS A 182 13.37 -9.68 -7.75
C CYS A 182 13.01 -10.79 -8.74
N SER A 183 13.78 -11.86 -8.73
CA SER A 183 13.57 -13.04 -9.59
C SER A 183 12.26 -13.80 -9.29
N GLY A 184 11.65 -13.58 -8.12
CA GLY A 184 10.31 -14.03 -7.79
C GLY A 184 10.14 -15.52 -7.54
N GLU A 185 11.18 -16.21 -7.12
CA GLU A 185 11.19 -17.67 -6.90
C GLU A 185 10.10 -18.14 -5.93
N GLY A 186 9.84 -17.37 -4.88
CA GLY A 186 8.77 -17.64 -3.93
C GLY A 186 7.36 -17.47 -4.50
N MET A 187 7.22 -16.97 -5.73
CA MET A 187 5.92 -16.78 -6.39
C MET A 187 5.67 -17.77 -7.55
N PHE A 188 6.57 -18.70 -7.80
CA PHE A 188 6.45 -19.66 -8.92
C PHE A 188 5.14 -20.45 -8.86
N ARG A 189 4.71 -20.87 -7.67
CA ARG A 189 3.45 -21.57 -7.44
C ARG A 189 2.24 -20.72 -7.81
N LYS A 190 2.34 -19.42 -7.57
CA LYS A 190 1.24 -18.45 -7.80
C LYS A 190 1.14 -18.01 -9.26
N ASP A 191 2.27 -17.73 -9.93
CA ASP A 191 2.29 -17.21 -11.30
C ASP A 191 3.39 -17.86 -12.14
N LYS A 192 2.97 -18.73 -13.05
CA LYS A 192 3.87 -19.42 -13.98
C LYS A 192 4.69 -18.48 -14.88
N LYS A 193 4.26 -17.23 -15.07
CA LYS A 193 5.03 -16.24 -15.84
C LYS A 193 6.33 -15.85 -15.12
N MET A 194 6.38 -15.98 -13.79
CA MET A 194 7.60 -15.73 -13.02
C MET A 194 8.72 -16.70 -13.38
N VAL A 195 8.39 -17.97 -13.62
CA VAL A 195 9.35 -18.98 -14.08
C VAL A 195 10.02 -18.53 -15.38
N LYS A 196 9.22 -18.08 -16.37
CA LYS A 196 9.75 -17.59 -17.64
C LYS A 196 10.65 -16.36 -17.47
N ALA A 197 10.23 -15.39 -16.65
CA ALA A 197 11.03 -14.20 -16.36
C ALA A 197 12.34 -14.55 -15.64
N TRP A 198 12.32 -15.56 -14.77
CA TRP A 198 13.50 -16.08 -14.09
C TRP A 198 14.50 -16.73 -15.08
N GLU A 199 14.01 -17.52 -16.03
CA GLU A 199 14.84 -18.12 -17.10
C GLU A 199 15.45 -17.07 -18.03
N GLU A 200 14.75 -15.96 -18.25
CA GLU A 200 15.13 -14.88 -19.17
C GLU A 200 16.19 -13.93 -18.57
N HIS A 201 16.09 -13.61 -17.29
CA HIS A 201 16.90 -12.60 -16.60
C HIS A 201 17.79 -13.19 -15.50
N GLY A 202 17.28 -14.14 -14.73
CA GLY A 202 17.95 -14.75 -13.59
C GLY A 202 18.18 -13.82 -12.39
N PRO A 203 18.59 -14.37 -11.23
CA PRO A 203 18.84 -13.61 -10.01
C PRO A 203 19.96 -12.57 -10.11
N GLU A 204 20.97 -12.79 -10.97
CA GLU A 204 22.10 -11.85 -11.15
C GLU A 204 21.64 -10.47 -11.68
N PHE A 205 20.72 -10.45 -12.63
CA PHE A 205 20.16 -9.21 -13.15
C PHE A 205 19.48 -8.40 -12.06
N PHE A 206 18.64 -9.04 -11.25
CA PHE A 206 17.90 -8.37 -10.19
C PHE A 206 18.79 -7.92 -9.03
N SER A 207 19.80 -8.72 -8.66
CA SER A 207 20.74 -8.34 -7.60
C SER A 207 21.52 -7.07 -7.93
N ASN A 208 21.88 -6.86 -9.20
CA ASN A 208 22.53 -5.63 -9.66
C ASN A 208 21.63 -4.40 -9.54
N LEU A 209 20.32 -4.54 -9.83
CA LEU A 209 19.34 -3.46 -9.60
C LEU A 209 19.18 -3.17 -8.11
N GLN A 210 19.04 -4.21 -7.29
CA GLN A 210 18.81 -4.12 -5.86
C GLN A 210 19.98 -3.45 -5.12
N ARG A 211 21.23 -3.74 -5.51
CA ARG A 211 22.44 -3.06 -5.00
C ARG A 211 22.34 -1.54 -5.13
N ASN A 212 21.88 -1.05 -6.28
CA ASN A 212 21.72 0.38 -6.51
C ASN A 212 20.55 0.96 -5.67
N ILE A 213 19.39 0.29 -5.70
CA ILE A 213 18.18 0.75 -5.00
C ILE A 213 18.43 0.90 -3.50
N ILE A 214 19.07 -0.08 -2.87
CA ILE A 214 19.30 -0.06 -1.42
C ILE A 214 20.25 1.07 -0.99
N LEU A 215 21.31 1.35 -1.78
CA LEU A 215 22.20 2.48 -1.50
C LEU A 215 21.52 3.84 -1.73
N GLN A 216 20.66 3.94 -2.73
CA GLN A 216 19.84 5.13 -2.99
C GLN A 216 18.88 5.39 -1.81
N ALA A 217 18.20 4.36 -1.33
CA ALA A 217 17.32 4.44 -0.17
C ALA A 217 18.09 4.85 1.11
N ALA A 218 19.29 4.30 1.32
CA ALA A 218 20.13 4.65 2.47
C ALA A 218 20.47 6.15 2.55
N ARG A 219 20.66 6.82 1.40
CA ARG A 219 20.91 8.27 1.34
C ARG A 219 19.68 9.12 1.63
N MET A 220 18.49 8.57 1.39
CA MET A 220 17.23 9.25 1.66
C MET A 220 16.70 9.03 3.09
N LEU A 221 17.24 8.02 3.80
CA LEU A 221 16.86 7.70 5.16
C LEU A 221 17.58 8.63 6.15
N LYS A 222 16.84 9.17 7.13
CA LYS A 222 17.40 9.95 8.23
C LYS A 222 18.33 9.10 9.11
N PRO A 223 19.30 9.72 9.81
CA PRO A 223 19.91 9.10 10.99
C PRO A 223 18.83 8.67 12.00
N GLY A 224 18.95 7.46 12.55
CA GLY A 224 17.94 6.84 13.42
C GLY A 224 16.73 6.27 12.70
N GLY A 225 16.55 6.56 11.41
CA GLY A 225 15.46 6.02 10.60
C GLY A 225 15.59 4.51 10.36
N MET A 226 14.49 3.87 9.98
CA MET A 226 14.45 2.42 9.75
C MET A 226 14.14 2.10 8.29
N LEU A 227 14.83 1.11 7.74
CA LEU A 227 14.66 0.57 6.40
C LEU A 227 14.28 -0.90 6.50
N LEU A 228 13.17 -1.29 5.87
CA LEU A 228 12.86 -2.69 5.68
C LEU A 228 13.08 -3.05 4.20
N TYR A 229 13.98 -3.99 3.98
CA TYR A 229 14.24 -4.61 2.69
C TYR A 229 13.50 -5.94 2.59
N SER A 230 12.83 -6.20 1.48
CA SER A 230 12.17 -7.48 1.21
C SER A 230 12.24 -7.90 -0.24
N THR A 231 12.20 -9.20 -0.46
CA THR A 231 12.05 -9.86 -1.76
C THR A 231 11.08 -11.02 -1.65
N CYS A 232 10.54 -11.46 -2.77
CA CYS A 232 9.82 -12.73 -2.88
C CYS A 232 10.67 -13.80 -3.56
N THR A 233 11.98 -13.88 -3.24
CA THR A 233 12.91 -14.89 -3.78
C THR A 233 13.69 -15.59 -2.66
N PHE A 234 14.25 -16.75 -2.97
CA PHE A 234 15.10 -17.51 -2.04
C PHE A 234 16.60 -17.31 -2.30
N ASP A 235 16.97 -16.63 -3.39
CA ASP A 235 18.35 -16.49 -3.82
C ASP A 235 19.14 -15.55 -2.90
N SER A 236 20.25 -16.04 -2.36
CA SER A 236 21.11 -15.27 -1.44
C SER A 236 21.77 -14.04 -2.09
N ARG A 237 21.93 -14.04 -3.44
CA ARG A 237 22.48 -12.89 -4.19
C ARG A 237 21.55 -11.68 -4.09
N GLU A 238 20.23 -11.95 -3.99
CA GLU A 238 19.17 -10.95 -3.90
C GLU A 238 18.75 -10.65 -2.43
N ASN A 239 19.21 -11.45 -1.47
CA ASN A 239 18.85 -11.43 -0.07
C ASN A 239 20.04 -11.01 0.81
N GLU A 240 20.69 -11.92 1.52
CA GLU A 240 21.74 -11.63 2.50
C GLU A 240 22.92 -10.84 1.89
N ARG A 241 23.31 -11.11 0.64
CA ARG A 241 24.39 -10.39 -0.02
C ARG A 241 24.03 -8.93 -0.35
N ILE A 242 22.75 -8.59 -0.46
CA ILE A 242 22.32 -7.19 -0.60
C ILE A 242 22.44 -6.46 0.74
N ILE A 243 22.11 -7.13 1.85
CA ILE A 243 22.27 -6.57 3.19
C ILE A 243 23.74 -6.36 3.53
N GLU A 244 24.58 -7.38 3.27
CA GLU A 244 26.05 -7.25 3.40
C GLU A 244 26.58 -6.08 2.55
N HIS A 245 26.12 -5.93 1.31
CA HIS A 245 26.51 -4.84 0.43
C HIS A 245 26.14 -3.46 1.03
N LEU A 246 24.95 -3.31 1.63
CA LEU A 246 24.56 -2.08 2.31
C LEU A 246 25.49 -1.78 3.47
N ILE A 247 25.70 -2.73 4.39
CA ILE A 247 26.52 -2.55 5.60
C ILE A 247 27.97 -2.24 5.24
N LYS A 248 28.51 -2.88 4.20
CA LYS A 248 29.87 -2.60 3.70
C LYS A 248 30.04 -1.16 3.20
N ASN A 249 29.02 -0.57 2.58
CA ASN A 249 29.06 0.80 2.07
C ASN A 249 28.64 1.85 3.12
N TYR A 250 27.79 1.47 4.09
CA TYR A 250 27.27 2.31 5.17
C TYR A 250 27.37 1.56 6.51
N PRO A 251 28.55 1.54 7.15
CA PRO A 251 28.78 0.78 8.38
C PRO A 251 27.97 1.25 9.59
N GLU A 252 27.32 2.40 9.49
CA GLU A 252 26.39 2.91 10.51
C GLU A 252 25.04 2.16 10.53
N PHE A 253 24.74 1.31 9.54
CA PHE A 253 23.55 0.50 9.58
C PHE A 253 23.72 -0.72 10.48
N ARG A 254 22.70 -1.01 11.26
CA ARG A 254 22.60 -2.25 12.06
C ARG A 254 21.35 -3.01 11.72
N ILE A 255 21.41 -4.33 11.76
CA ILE A 255 20.25 -5.21 11.57
C ILE A 255 19.49 -5.28 12.90
N LEU A 256 18.18 -5.07 12.85
CA LEU A 256 17.29 -5.17 14.02
C LEU A 256 16.55 -6.51 14.01
N ASP A 257 16.25 -7.00 15.22
CA ASP A 257 15.34 -8.12 15.40
C ASP A 257 13.92 -7.70 14.99
N MET A 258 13.20 -8.62 14.37
CA MET A 258 11.77 -8.48 14.09
C MET A 258 10.97 -9.33 15.08
N GLU A 259 9.70 -8.94 15.32
CA GLU A 259 8.78 -9.76 16.12
C GLU A 259 8.78 -11.21 15.61
N PRO A 260 9.16 -12.20 16.43
CA PRO A 260 9.35 -13.57 15.98
C PRO A 260 8.01 -14.27 15.70
N TYR A 261 8.07 -15.28 14.85
CA TYR A 261 7.01 -16.24 14.61
C TYR A 261 7.64 -17.60 14.36
N GLU A 262 7.03 -18.70 14.84
CA GLU A 262 7.61 -20.04 14.80
C GLU A 262 7.97 -20.55 13.39
N GLY A 263 7.27 -20.06 12.35
CA GLY A 263 7.54 -20.37 10.94
C GLY A 263 8.61 -19.50 10.29
N PHE A 264 9.17 -18.50 10.99
CA PHE A 264 10.26 -17.69 10.48
C PHE A 264 11.59 -18.42 10.60
N CYS A 265 12.29 -18.57 9.48
CA CYS A 265 13.65 -19.09 9.46
C CYS A 265 14.66 -17.92 9.50
N PRO A 266 15.80 -18.07 10.19
CA PRO A 266 16.85 -17.04 10.18
C PRO A 266 17.50 -16.93 8.79
N GLY A 267 18.14 -15.79 8.54
CA GLY A 267 19.03 -15.63 7.40
C GLY A 267 20.26 -16.52 7.53
N ILE A 268 21.06 -16.59 6.47
CA ILE A 268 22.19 -17.53 6.33
C ILE A 268 23.49 -16.74 6.17
N PRO A 269 24.27 -16.50 7.24
CA PRO A 269 25.55 -15.80 7.17
C PRO A 269 26.56 -16.45 6.20
N GLU A 270 26.56 -17.77 6.11
CA GLU A 270 27.54 -18.58 5.36
C GLU A 270 27.51 -18.30 3.84
N VAL A 271 26.41 -17.76 3.32
CA VAL A 271 26.28 -17.43 1.89
C VAL A 271 26.90 -16.08 1.52
N THR A 272 27.41 -15.33 2.51
CA THR A 272 28.05 -14.01 2.33
C THR A 272 29.57 -14.07 2.49
N GLU A 273 30.28 -13.01 2.07
CA GLU A 273 31.75 -12.95 2.16
C GLU A 273 32.23 -12.82 3.60
N GLN A 274 31.58 -11.95 4.41
CA GLN A 274 32.00 -11.65 5.78
C GLN A 274 31.43 -12.61 6.81
N LYS A 275 30.39 -13.37 6.45
CA LYS A 275 29.69 -14.32 7.34
C LYS A 275 29.25 -13.70 8.65
N ASP A 276 28.76 -12.44 8.56
CA ASP A 276 28.33 -11.67 9.73
C ASP A 276 27.17 -12.38 10.45
N PRO A 277 27.33 -12.80 11.73
CA PRO A 277 26.27 -13.46 12.49
C PRO A 277 25.03 -12.57 12.71
N GLU A 278 25.11 -11.25 12.57
CA GLU A 278 23.97 -10.36 12.62
C GLU A 278 22.93 -10.67 11.53
N LEU A 279 23.32 -11.31 10.42
CA LEU A 279 22.41 -11.77 9.37
C LEU A 279 21.41 -12.83 9.86
N LEU A 280 21.66 -13.51 10.96
CA LEU A 280 20.70 -14.42 11.60
C LEU A 280 19.42 -13.69 12.07
N LYS A 281 19.45 -12.37 12.24
CA LYS A 281 18.28 -11.53 12.58
C LYS A 281 17.36 -11.28 11.38
N THR A 282 17.83 -11.52 10.15
CA THR A 282 16.97 -11.45 8.97
C THR A 282 16.05 -12.66 8.91
N VAL A 283 14.95 -12.55 8.17
CA VAL A 283 13.91 -13.57 8.14
C VAL A 283 13.74 -14.14 6.75
N ARG A 284 13.71 -15.46 6.66
CA ARG A 284 13.29 -16.22 5.48
C ARG A 284 11.95 -16.90 5.77
N ILE A 285 11.02 -16.77 4.83
CA ILE A 285 9.71 -17.41 4.85
C ILE A 285 9.66 -18.46 3.77
N PHE A 286 9.34 -19.71 4.16
CA PHE A 286 9.20 -20.83 3.23
C PHE A 286 7.80 -21.42 3.30
N PRO A 287 7.22 -21.86 2.15
CA PRO A 287 5.84 -22.36 2.09
C PRO A 287 5.61 -23.67 2.89
N HIS A 288 6.63 -24.49 3.13
CA HIS A 288 6.54 -25.70 3.94
C HIS A 288 6.56 -25.43 5.46
N LYS A 289 6.97 -24.21 5.87
CA LYS A 289 6.95 -23.79 7.29
C LYS A 289 5.72 -22.94 7.63
N MET A 290 5.12 -22.30 6.64
CA MET A 290 4.05 -21.33 6.84
C MET A 290 2.98 -21.43 5.76
N LYS A 291 1.73 -21.13 6.12
CA LYS A 291 0.60 -21.09 5.16
C LYS A 291 0.67 -19.81 4.29
N GLY A 292 1.61 -19.79 3.36
CA GLY A 292 1.88 -18.67 2.43
C GLY A 292 2.87 -19.07 1.36
N GLU A 293 3.34 -18.08 0.63
CA GLU A 293 4.39 -18.21 -0.38
C GLU A 293 5.77 -17.85 0.23
N GLY A 294 6.81 -17.68 -0.60
CA GLY A 294 8.16 -17.37 -0.10
C GLY A 294 8.45 -15.88 0.02
N HIS A 295 9.15 -15.47 1.08
CA HIS A 295 9.66 -14.10 1.25
C HIS A 295 10.99 -14.07 2.01
N TYR A 296 11.72 -12.97 1.83
CA TYR A 296 12.88 -12.59 2.64
C TYR A 296 12.67 -11.18 3.19
N LEU A 297 13.08 -10.93 4.43
CA LEU A 297 12.98 -9.65 5.10
C LEU A 297 14.25 -9.33 5.90
N ALA A 298 14.67 -8.07 5.84
CA ALA A 298 15.68 -7.51 6.72
C ALA A 298 15.24 -6.14 7.20
N LEU A 299 15.15 -5.95 8.51
CA LEU A 299 14.88 -4.66 9.15
C LEU A 299 16.20 -4.05 9.61
N LEU A 300 16.48 -2.82 9.17
CA LEU A 300 17.73 -2.13 9.47
C LEU A 300 17.45 -0.75 10.04
N GLN A 301 18.39 -0.25 10.85
CA GLN A 301 18.38 1.12 11.36
C GLN A 301 19.66 1.83 10.98
N LYS A 302 19.57 3.10 10.52
CA LYS A 302 20.70 3.95 10.16
C LYS A 302 21.16 4.77 11.35
N GLY A 303 22.36 4.50 11.87
CA GLY A 303 23.04 5.33 12.90
C GLY A 303 22.21 5.65 14.14
N ASP A 304 22.59 6.74 14.81
CA ASP A 304 21.97 7.19 16.06
C ASP A 304 20.92 8.28 15.81
N PRO A 305 19.71 8.21 16.43
CA PRO A 305 18.65 9.20 16.28
C PRO A 305 18.99 10.62 16.78
N GLU A 306 19.99 10.79 17.63
CA GLU A 306 20.40 12.11 18.18
C GLU A 306 20.94 13.11 17.14
N ARG A 307 21.16 12.66 15.88
CA ARG A 307 21.70 13.50 14.78
C ARG A 307 20.67 14.03 13.80
N SER A 308 19.38 13.80 13.99
CA SER A 308 18.35 14.26 13.06
C SER A 308 18.06 15.76 13.21
N GLY A 309 18.38 16.55 12.18
CA GLY A 309 18.00 17.96 12.09
C GLY A 309 16.57 18.12 11.55
N GLU A 310 15.78 19.02 12.15
CA GLU A 310 14.48 19.41 11.58
C GLU A 310 14.68 20.32 10.35
N LEU A 311 14.09 19.92 9.22
CA LEU A 311 14.00 20.77 8.04
C LEU A 311 12.97 21.89 8.28
N ASN A 312 13.45 23.14 8.34
CA ASN A 312 12.60 24.32 8.49
C ASN A 312 11.79 24.56 7.21
N MET A 313 10.50 24.29 7.25
CA MET A 313 9.59 24.40 6.10
C MET A 313 8.84 25.73 6.12
N LYS A 314 8.90 26.48 5.01
CA LYS A 314 8.12 27.72 4.86
C LYS A 314 6.65 27.41 4.64
N LYS A 315 5.77 27.86 5.53
CA LYS A 315 4.31 27.81 5.31
C LYS A 315 3.95 28.77 4.16
N LYS A 316 3.20 28.30 3.17
CA LYS A 316 2.60 29.13 2.14
C LYS A 316 1.36 29.84 2.70
N SER A 317 1.11 31.08 2.31
CA SER A 317 -0.19 31.71 2.57
C SER A 317 -1.18 31.20 1.51
N GLY A 318 -2.27 30.59 1.95
CA GLY A 318 -3.32 30.08 1.06
C GLY A 318 -4.63 30.84 1.24
N ARG A 319 -5.48 30.83 0.21
CA ARG A 319 -6.88 31.29 0.25
C ARG A 319 -7.77 30.14 -0.21
N ILE A 320 -8.85 29.89 0.53
CA ILE A 320 -9.84 28.90 0.11
C ILE A 320 -10.72 29.52 -0.98
N PRO A 321 -10.82 28.92 -2.19
CA PRO A 321 -11.73 29.35 -3.23
C PRO A 321 -13.19 29.35 -2.74
N GLU A 322 -13.99 30.33 -3.16
CA GLU A 322 -15.36 30.56 -2.67
C GLU A 322 -16.28 29.33 -2.88
N ASP A 323 -16.25 28.75 -4.09
CA ASP A 323 -17.06 27.55 -4.41
C ASP A 323 -16.64 26.32 -3.57
N LEU A 324 -15.35 26.18 -3.24
CA LEU A 324 -14.88 25.15 -2.30
C LEU A 324 -15.34 25.46 -0.88
N ALA A 325 -15.21 26.72 -0.43
CA ALA A 325 -15.63 27.12 0.91
C ALA A 325 -17.12 26.86 1.13
N GLU A 326 -17.97 27.10 0.12
CA GLU A 326 -19.40 26.82 0.18
C GLU A 326 -19.68 25.28 0.30
N PHE A 327 -18.95 24.46 -0.46
CA PHE A 327 -19.04 23.01 -0.37
C PHE A 327 -18.60 22.51 1.02
N MET A 328 -17.48 23.04 1.54
CA MET A 328 -16.88 22.65 2.82
C MET A 328 -17.76 22.97 4.04
N LYS A 329 -18.76 23.85 3.94
CA LYS A 329 -19.74 24.05 5.01
C LYS A 329 -20.52 22.78 5.37
N LYS A 330 -20.60 21.80 4.47
CA LYS A 330 -21.24 20.50 4.67
C LYS A 330 -20.29 19.40 5.11
N VAL A 331 -19.01 19.71 5.24
CA VAL A 331 -17.94 18.79 5.64
C VAL A 331 -17.43 19.23 7.01
N SER A 332 -17.31 18.33 7.95
CA SER A 332 -16.85 18.62 9.31
C SER A 332 -15.31 18.77 9.45
N TRP A 333 -14.59 18.87 8.32
CA TRP A 333 -13.13 19.06 8.34
C TRP A 333 -12.75 20.50 8.55
N ASP A 334 -11.73 20.74 9.38
CA ASP A 334 -11.02 22.01 9.47
C ASP A 334 -9.93 22.06 8.39
N LEU A 335 -10.19 22.84 7.34
CA LEU A 335 -9.34 22.90 6.14
C LEU A 335 -8.26 23.98 6.31
N ASP A 336 -6.98 23.57 6.47
CA ASP A 336 -5.86 24.50 6.47
C ASP A 336 -5.61 25.04 5.04
N ALA A 337 -5.93 26.31 4.82
CA ALA A 337 -5.76 26.98 3.52
C ALA A 337 -4.30 26.97 3.03
N SER A 338 -3.31 26.90 3.91
CA SER A 338 -1.90 26.88 3.55
C SER A 338 -1.46 25.57 2.84
N ARG A 339 -2.27 24.52 3.00
CA ARG A 339 -2.07 23.20 2.39
C ARG A 339 -2.78 23.02 1.06
N LEU A 340 -3.58 24.03 0.63
CA LEU A 340 -4.23 23.96 -0.68
C LEU A 340 -3.24 24.25 -1.82
N ASP A 341 -3.28 23.40 -2.83
CA ASP A 341 -2.53 23.56 -4.07
C ASP A 341 -3.48 23.48 -5.27
N VAL A 342 -3.53 24.56 -6.06
CA VAL A 342 -4.51 24.69 -7.15
C VAL A 342 -3.78 24.62 -8.48
N HIS A 343 -4.11 23.62 -9.29
CA HIS A 343 -3.58 23.41 -10.63
C HIS A 343 -4.71 23.45 -11.67
N GLY A 344 -4.85 24.58 -12.36
CA GLY A 344 -5.96 24.81 -13.26
C GLY A 344 -7.29 24.78 -12.52
N GLU A 345 -8.16 23.85 -12.88
CA GLU A 345 -9.46 23.65 -12.19
C GLU A 345 -9.35 22.72 -10.95
N ARG A 346 -8.25 21.99 -10.78
CA ARG A 346 -8.10 20.97 -9.73
C ARG A 346 -7.54 21.54 -8.46
N ILE A 347 -8.12 21.13 -7.33
CA ILE A 347 -7.67 21.50 -5.98
C ILE A 347 -7.18 20.26 -5.24
N TYR A 348 -5.95 20.37 -4.75
CA TYR A 348 -5.31 19.33 -3.95
C TYR A 348 -5.10 19.81 -2.51
N TYR A 349 -5.27 18.91 -1.56
CA TYR A 349 -4.90 19.12 -0.16
C TYR A 349 -3.60 18.38 0.13
N MET A 350 -2.55 19.16 0.34
CA MET A 350 -1.18 18.63 0.41
C MET A 350 -0.86 18.10 1.81
N PRO A 351 -0.06 17.00 1.93
CA PRO A 351 0.53 16.61 3.20
C PRO A 351 1.42 17.71 3.77
N GLU A 352 1.60 17.71 5.09
CA GLU A 352 2.54 18.61 5.75
C GLU A 352 3.98 18.18 5.55
N GLY A 353 4.91 19.14 5.67
CA GLY A 353 6.33 18.82 5.76
C GLY A 353 6.98 18.36 4.46
N LEU A 354 6.40 18.64 3.28
CA LEU A 354 6.99 18.30 1.99
C LEU A 354 8.07 19.29 1.55
N PRO A 355 9.22 18.82 1.02
CA PRO A 355 10.19 19.67 0.35
C PRO A 355 9.65 20.19 -1.00
N ASP A 356 10.46 20.97 -1.70
CA ASP A 356 10.14 21.37 -3.07
C ASP A 356 10.28 20.18 -4.01
N VAL A 357 9.16 19.70 -4.53
CA VAL A 357 9.07 18.54 -5.42
C VAL A 357 8.90 18.90 -6.89
N ARG A 358 9.16 20.17 -7.28
CA ARG A 358 9.07 20.60 -8.68
C ARG A 358 10.08 19.84 -9.55
N GLY A 359 9.60 19.30 -10.67
CA GLY A 359 10.42 18.50 -11.59
C GLY A 359 10.37 16.98 -11.38
N ILE A 360 9.72 16.51 -10.33
CA ILE A 360 9.39 15.09 -10.16
C ILE A 360 8.16 14.75 -11.01
N ARG A 361 8.14 13.56 -11.61
CA ARG A 361 6.94 13.03 -12.28
C ARG A 361 6.03 12.38 -11.25
N PHE A 362 4.83 12.90 -11.08
CA PHE A 362 3.83 12.34 -10.18
C PHE A 362 2.49 12.09 -10.89
N LEU A 363 1.76 11.09 -10.40
CA LEU A 363 0.38 10.82 -10.78
C LEU A 363 -0.57 11.55 -9.83
N ARG A 364 -0.14 11.74 -8.59
CA ARG A 364 -0.92 12.39 -7.53
C ARG A 364 -0.02 13.12 -6.54
N THR A 365 -0.44 14.33 -6.15
CA THR A 365 0.19 15.13 -5.10
C THR A 365 -0.83 15.44 -4.02
N GLY A 366 -0.82 14.69 -2.91
CA GLY A 366 -1.83 14.84 -1.86
C GLY A 366 -3.22 14.37 -2.28
N LEU A 367 -4.23 14.75 -1.51
CA LEU A 367 -5.63 14.43 -1.76
C LEU A 367 -6.22 15.37 -2.82
N LEU A 368 -6.71 14.83 -3.91
CA LEU A 368 -7.54 15.60 -4.84
C LEU A 368 -8.90 15.84 -4.18
N LEU A 369 -9.19 17.08 -3.78
CA LEU A 369 -10.51 17.46 -3.25
C LEU A 369 -11.57 17.46 -4.34
N GLY A 370 -11.25 18.02 -5.53
CA GLY A 370 -12.19 18.10 -6.64
C GLY A 370 -11.78 19.13 -7.68
N GLU A 371 -12.75 19.57 -8.46
CA GLU A 371 -12.55 20.51 -9.55
C GLU A 371 -13.44 21.76 -9.40
N LEU A 372 -12.86 22.95 -9.59
CA LEU A 372 -13.59 24.19 -9.75
C LEU A 372 -14.15 24.26 -11.17
N LYS A 373 -15.46 24.34 -11.29
CA LYS A 373 -16.16 24.60 -12.54
C LYS A 373 -16.80 25.98 -12.46
N LYS A 374 -17.35 26.46 -13.57
CA LYS A 374 -18.04 27.76 -13.57
C LYS A 374 -19.12 27.80 -12.48
N ASN A 375 -18.91 28.62 -11.44
CA ASN A 375 -19.80 28.87 -10.30
C ASN A 375 -20.18 27.60 -9.50
N ARG A 376 -19.30 26.61 -9.39
CA ARG A 376 -19.51 25.42 -8.56
C ARG A 376 -18.24 24.62 -8.32
N PHE A 377 -18.21 23.90 -7.22
CA PHE A 377 -17.22 22.86 -6.93
C PHE A 377 -17.80 21.48 -7.24
N GLU A 378 -17.02 20.62 -7.87
CA GLU A 378 -17.34 19.22 -8.12
C GLU A 378 -16.35 18.32 -7.33
N PRO A 379 -16.84 17.61 -6.27
CA PRO A 379 -15.96 16.79 -5.43
C PRO A 379 -15.43 15.58 -6.18
N SER A 380 -14.21 15.17 -5.88
CA SER A 380 -13.56 14.01 -6.49
C SER A 380 -13.98 12.70 -5.82
N GLN A 381 -13.79 11.58 -6.53
CA GLN A 381 -13.96 10.25 -5.95
C GLN A 381 -12.99 10.01 -4.78
N ALA A 382 -11.72 10.44 -4.91
CA ALA A 382 -10.71 10.31 -3.86
C ALA A 382 -11.14 11.03 -2.57
N PHE A 383 -11.78 12.19 -2.68
CA PHE A 383 -12.31 12.91 -1.53
C PHE A 383 -13.43 12.12 -0.84
N ALA A 384 -14.37 11.52 -1.61
CA ALA A 384 -15.41 10.68 -1.02
C ALA A 384 -14.82 9.54 -0.19
N MET A 385 -13.78 8.87 -0.73
CA MET A 385 -13.18 7.71 -0.08
C MET A 385 -12.39 8.06 1.21
N CYS A 386 -11.92 9.30 1.35
CA CYS A 386 -11.25 9.80 2.56
C CYS A 386 -12.22 10.25 3.66
N LEU A 387 -13.49 10.51 3.33
CA LEU A 387 -14.50 10.91 4.31
C LEU A 387 -15.02 9.70 5.09
N LYS A 388 -15.45 9.97 6.33
CA LYS A 388 -16.37 9.11 7.06
C LYS A 388 -17.80 9.57 6.78
N LYS A 389 -18.78 8.70 6.99
CA LYS A 389 -20.20 9.02 6.79
C LYS A 389 -20.61 10.26 7.59
N GLU A 390 -20.17 10.35 8.83
CA GLU A 390 -20.50 11.42 9.79
C GLU A 390 -19.84 12.76 9.44
N GLU A 391 -18.83 12.74 8.56
CA GLU A 391 -18.11 13.93 8.16
C GLU A 391 -18.76 14.71 7.02
N TYR A 392 -19.84 14.17 6.42
CA TYR A 392 -20.60 14.87 5.40
C TYR A 392 -22.09 14.88 5.69
N GLU A 393 -22.69 16.08 5.71
CA GLU A 393 -24.07 16.31 6.13
C GLU A 393 -25.13 15.54 5.32
N GLN A 394 -24.91 15.35 4.02
CA GLN A 394 -25.86 14.73 3.09
C GLN A 394 -25.40 13.34 2.66
N CYS A 395 -25.96 12.31 3.26
CA CYS A 395 -25.60 10.92 3.01
C CYS A 395 -26.81 10.06 2.60
N ILE A 396 -26.58 9.10 1.73
CA ILE A 396 -27.47 7.96 1.47
C ILE A 396 -26.68 6.72 1.84
N ASP A 397 -27.15 6.01 2.85
CA ASP A 397 -26.51 4.82 3.38
C ASP A 397 -27.45 3.62 3.25
N LEU A 398 -26.97 2.57 2.56
CA LEU A 398 -27.75 1.37 2.28
C LEU A 398 -26.98 0.14 2.76
N SER A 399 -27.71 -0.91 3.13
CA SER A 399 -27.12 -2.20 3.45
C SER A 399 -26.40 -2.82 2.22
N ALA A 400 -25.30 -3.54 2.45
CA ALA A 400 -24.62 -4.30 1.41
C ALA A 400 -25.52 -5.30 0.67
N SER A 401 -26.62 -5.71 1.29
CA SER A 401 -27.64 -6.59 0.69
C SER A 401 -28.65 -5.86 -0.20
N ASP A 402 -28.73 -4.51 -0.16
CA ASP A 402 -29.61 -3.73 -1.03
C ASP A 402 -29.07 -3.74 -2.47
N GLU A 403 -29.90 -4.17 -3.43
CA GLU A 403 -29.47 -4.26 -4.83
C GLU A 403 -29.04 -2.93 -5.43
N ARG A 404 -29.51 -1.80 -4.89
CA ARG A 404 -29.10 -0.44 -5.32
C ARG A 404 -27.62 -0.20 -5.10
N VAL A 405 -26.99 -0.83 -4.09
CA VAL A 405 -25.54 -0.76 -3.89
C VAL A 405 -24.78 -1.35 -5.10
N THR A 406 -25.20 -2.53 -5.55
CA THR A 406 -24.63 -3.15 -6.75
C THR A 406 -24.89 -2.31 -8.01
N ARG A 407 -26.09 -1.77 -8.17
CA ARG A 407 -26.46 -0.86 -9.27
C ARG A 407 -25.64 0.42 -9.25
N TYR A 408 -25.39 0.98 -8.05
CA TYR A 408 -24.47 2.12 -7.90
C TYR A 408 -23.08 1.77 -8.38
N LEU A 409 -22.50 0.65 -7.97
CA LEU A 409 -21.17 0.21 -8.39
C LEU A 409 -21.09 -0.04 -9.90
N LYS A 410 -22.21 -0.39 -10.57
CA LYS A 410 -22.31 -0.49 -12.04
C LYS A 410 -22.44 0.87 -12.73
N GLY A 411 -22.65 1.95 -11.99
CA GLY A 411 -22.75 3.32 -12.52
C GLY A 411 -24.18 3.73 -12.91
N GLU A 412 -25.20 3.02 -12.43
CA GLU A 412 -26.61 3.32 -12.71
C GLU A 412 -27.11 4.51 -11.88
N THR A 413 -28.08 5.24 -12.42
CA THR A 413 -28.88 6.22 -11.66
C THR A 413 -29.86 5.48 -10.77
N LEU A 414 -30.02 5.92 -9.52
CA LEU A 414 -30.85 5.24 -8.53
C LEU A 414 -32.10 6.07 -8.20
N ASP A 415 -33.21 5.40 -8.02
CA ASP A 415 -34.38 5.96 -7.34
C ASP A 415 -34.19 5.84 -5.82
N VAL A 416 -34.24 6.97 -5.15
CA VAL A 416 -34.03 7.09 -3.70
C VAL A 416 -35.09 8.02 -3.08
N GLU A 417 -36.25 8.21 -3.76
CA GLU A 417 -37.28 9.16 -3.35
C GLU A 417 -37.76 8.90 -1.91
N GLU A 418 -37.86 7.64 -1.50
CA GLU A 418 -38.30 7.25 -0.16
C GLU A 418 -37.27 7.50 0.96
N LEU A 419 -35.98 7.74 0.58
CA LEU A 419 -34.87 7.93 1.52
C LEU A 419 -34.54 9.41 1.77
N VAL A 420 -35.13 10.32 1.00
CA VAL A 420 -34.75 11.73 1.00
C VAL A 420 -35.97 12.63 1.03
N ASP A 421 -35.80 13.87 1.51
CA ASP A 421 -36.86 14.87 1.40
C ASP A 421 -37.17 15.19 -0.07
N ARG A 422 -38.44 15.37 -0.45
CA ARG A 422 -38.88 15.68 -1.83
C ARG A 422 -38.23 16.90 -2.45
N LYS A 423 -37.77 17.85 -1.64
CA LYS A 423 -37.06 19.07 -2.09
C LYS A 423 -35.54 18.93 -2.05
N ALA A 424 -35.06 17.80 -1.58
CA ALA A 424 -33.62 17.53 -1.46
C ALA A 424 -32.93 17.55 -2.83
N LYS A 425 -31.76 18.20 -2.90
CA LYS A 425 -30.95 18.33 -4.11
C LYS A 425 -29.48 18.56 -3.78
N GLY A 426 -28.60 18.28 -4.71
CA GLY A 426 -27.16 18.55 -4.57
C GLY A 426 -26.32 17.30 -4.47
N TRP A 427 -25.12 17.44 -3.93
CA TRP A 427 -24.20 16.32 -3.75
C TRP A 427 -24.56 15.50 -2.53
N TYR A 428 -24.54 14.19 -2.69
CA TYR A 428 -24.77 13.20 -1.61
C TYR A 428 -23.61 12.21 -1.61
N LEU A 429 -23.10 11.92 -0.42
CA LEU A 429 -22.18 10.84 -0.19
C LEU A 429 -22.98 9.54 -0.19
N PHE A 430 -22.62 8.60 -1.07
CA PHE A 430 -23.26 7.29 -1.14
C PHE A 430 -22.42 6.28 -0.36
N CYS A 431 -23.03 5.65 0.63
CA CYS A 431 -22.39 4.72 1.54
C CYS A 431 -23.02 3.33 1.50
N VAL A 432 -22.24 2.35 1.93
CA VAL A 432 -22.67 0.98 2.22
C VAL A 432 -22.35 0.66 3.67
N ASP A 433 -23.38 0.36 4.49
CA ASP A 433 -23.26 0.06 5.93
C ASP A 433 -22.35 1.07 6.67
N GLY A 434 -22.50 2.37 6.36
CA GLY A 434 -21.71 3.46 6.92
C GLY A 434 -20.39 3.78 6.19
N TYR A 435 -19.95 2.99 5.21
CA TYR A 435 -18.68 3.19 4.53
C TYR A 435 -18.87 3.84 3.16
N PRO A 436 -18.19 4.97 2.87
CA PRO A 436 -18.32 5.68 1.60
C PRO A 436 -17.90 4.84 0.39
N LEU A 437 -18.73 4.89 -0.66
CA LEU A 437 -18.42 4.34 -1.98
C LEU A 437 -18.13 5.44 -3.00
N GLY A 438 -18.71 6.64 -2.82
CA GLY A 438 -18.51 7.74 -3.74
C GLY A 438 -19.62 8.77 -3.70
N TRP A 439 -19.73 9.56 -4.77
CA TRP A 439 -20.70 10.65 -4.87
C TRP A 439 -21.89 10.31 -5.77
N GLY A 440 -23.04 10.90 -5.43
CA GLY A 440 -24.18 11.04 -6.32
C GLY A 440 -24.69 12.47 -6.32
N LYS A 441 -25.35 12.88 -7.40
CA LYS A 441 -26.03 14.17 -7.49
C LYS A 441 -27.52 13.97 -7.51
N LEU A 442 -28.16 14.37 -6.42
CA LEU A 442 -29.61 14.20 -6.20
C LEU A 442 -30.40 15.33 -6.85
N ALA A 443 -31.47 14.96 -7.53
CA ALA A 443 -32.50 15.88 -8.03
C ALA A 443 -33.81 15.10 -8.26
N GLY A 444 -34.93 15.58 -7.65
CA GLY A 444 -36.24 14.99 -7.84
C GLY A 444 -36.34 13.51 -7.48
N GLY A 445 -35.79 13.10 -6.34
CA GLY A 445 -35.75 11.71 -5.87
C GLY A 445 -34.78 10.78 -6.60
N MET A 446 -34.16 11.26 -7.70
CA MET A 446 -33.21 10.47 -8.50
C MET A 446 -31.76 10.85 -8.16
N LEU A 447 -30.96 9.86 -7.74
CA LEU A 447 -29.52 10.01 -7.50
C LEU A 447 -28.75 9.70 -8.78
N LYS A 448 -28.31 10.75 -9.50
CA LYS A 448 -27.43 10.60 -10.65
C LYS A 448 -26.05 10.16 -10.18
N ASN A 449 -25.66 8.98 -10.59
CA ASN A 449 -24.39 8.34 -10.23
C ASN A 449 -23.17 9.16 -10.69
N LYS A 450 -22.17 9.28 -9.80
CA LYS A 450 -20.88 9.96 -10.07
C LYS A 450 -19.67 9.06 -9.83
N TYR A 451 -19.92 7.76 -9.62
CA TYR A 451 -18.86 6.77 -9.48
C TYR A 451 -17.99 6.69 -10.73
N LEU A 452 -16.67 6.62 -10.55
CA LEU A 452 -15.72 6.67 -11.66
C LEU A 452 -15.91 5.47 -12.63
N PRO A 453 -16.03 5.72 -13.96
CA PRO A 453 -16.20 4.63 -14.93
C PRO A 453 -15.15 3.52 -14.84
N GLY A 454 -13.87 3.89 -14.61
CA GLY A 454 -12.76 2.94 -14.48
C GLY A 454 -12.74 2.12 -13.18
N TRP A 455 -13.68 2.38 -12.25
CA TRP A 455 -13.80 1.65 -10.99
C TRP A 455 -15.05 0.76 -10.92
N ARG A 456 -15.92 0.84 -11.92
CA ARG A 456 -17.22 0.16 -11.95
C ARG A 456 -17.06 -1.36 -11.89
N LEU A 457 -18.05 -1.97 -11.25
CA LEU A 457 -18.24 -3.41 -11.25
C LEU A 457 -18.67 -3.86 -12.67
N CYS A 458 -17.88 -4.76 -13.26
CA CYS A 458 -18.15 -5.36 -14.58
C CYS A 458 -18.85 -6.72 -14.44
#